data_aa4aa672dce7f81958e70779f0fd4466
#
_entry.id   aa4aa672dce7f81958e70779f0fd4466
#
_cell.length_a   1.000
_cell.length_b   1.000
_cell.length_c   1.000
_cell.angle_alpha   90.00
_cell.angle_beta   90.00
_cell.angle_gamma   90.00
#
_symmetry.space_group_name_H-M   'P 1'
#
loop_
_entity.id
_entity.type
_entity.pdbx_description
1 polymer ?
#
loop_
_entity_poly.entity_id
_entity_poly.type
_entity_poly.pdbx_seq_one_letter_code
_entity_poly.pdbx_strand_id
1 'polypeptide(L)'
;MTSRVDHNLYPELRRFGATDISACFNCGVCTAICPLSEDGASFPRRMSRYAQLGLRDKLLASPELWSCYGCSECTDSCPTKADPASFMAAARRYAVASYDRTHLAYLLATSRLFASVFIVALVGLLAAFMYSVHRPVDGSTLAFFEFVPSDFVHNLGVAVMAIMG
;
A
#
# COMPACT_ATOMS: atom_id res chain seq x y z
N MET A 1 21.91 -6.83 17.14
CA MET A 1 21.48 -7.22 15.78
C MET A 1 22.26 -6.38 14.79
N THR A 2 23.17 -6.97 14.02
CA THR A 2 23.92 -6.31 12.95
C THR A 2 22.97 -6.08 11.78
N SER A 3 22.58 -4.82 11.51
CA SER A 3 21.76 -4.49 10.35
C SER A 3 22.59 -4.57 9.08
N ARG A 4 22.20 -5.41 8.16
CA ARG A 4 22.84 -5.54 6.85
C ARG A 4 22.46 -4.33 5.99
N VAL A 5 23.45 -3.71 5.34
CA VAL A 5 23.24 -2.62 4.39
C VAL A 5 22.92 -3.20 3.03
N ASP A 6 21.78 -2.80 2.46
CA ASP A 6 21.34 -3.18 1.12
C ASP A 6 21.52 -2.00 0.16
N HIS A 7 22.50 -2.08 -0.73
CA HIS A 7 22.79 -1.03 -1.71
C HIS A 7 21.69 -0.87 -2.77
N ASN A 8 20.86 -1.90 -2.95
CA ASN A 8 19.78 -1.88 -3.95
C ASN A 8 18.46 -1.32 -3.39
N LEU A 9 18.37 -1.09 -2.07
CA LEU A 9 17.13 -0.63 -1.43
C LEU A 9 16.58 0.64 -2.08
N TYR A 10 17.42 1.65 -2.28
CA TYR A 10 16.98 2.91 -2.85
C TYR A 10 16.56 2.82 -4.32
N PRO A 11 17.32 2.19 -5.23
CA PRO A 11 16.88 1.88 -6.59
C PRO A 11 15.57 1.09 -6.65
N GLU A 12 15.38 0.14 -5.75
CA GLU A 12 14.12 -0.62 -5.66
C GLU A 12 12.95 0.27 -5.25
N LEU A 13 13.08 1.07 -4.20
CA LEU A 13 12.03 2.00 -3.75
C LEU A 13 11.59 2.95 -4.88
N ARG A 14 12.50 3.38 -5.75
CA ARG A 14 12.15 4.19 -6.92
C ARG A 14 11.22 3.48 -7.90
N ARG A 15 11.35 2.16 -8.07
CA ARG A 15 10.43 1.36 -8.91
C ARG A 15 9.01 1.36 -8.36
N PHE A 16 8.87 1.50 -7.05
CA PHE A 16 7.57 1.61 -6.37
C PHE A 16 7.02 3.05 -6.33
N GLY A 17 7.70 3.99 -6.99
CA GLY A 17 7.28 5.39 -7.12
C GLY A 17 7.82 6.31 -6.03
N ALA A 18 8.89 5.93 -5.33
CA ALA A 18 9.61 6.88 -4.48
C ALA A 18 10.21 7.99 -5.37
N THR A 19 9.91 9.22 -5.02
CA THR A 19 10.60 10.38 -5.57
C THR A 19 12.01 10.48 -4.99
N ASP A 20 12.78 11.45 -5.42
CA ASP A 20 14.20 11.55 -5.14
C ASP A 20 14.49 11.89 -3.67
N ILE A 21 14.45 10.85 -2.80
CA ILE A 21 14.80 10.98 -1.38
C ILE A 21 16.29 11.30 -1.17
N SER A 22 17.13 11.21 -2.21
CA SER A 22 18.54 11.61 -2.12
C SER A 22 18.71 13.10 -1.85
N ALA A 23 17.75 13.92 -2.26
CA ALA A 23 17.71 15.35 -1.95
C ALA A 23 17.49 15.65 -0.45
N CYS A 24 17.09 14.67 0.35
CA CYS A 24 16.87 14.84 1.78
C CYS A 24 18.18 14.94 2.56
N PHE A 25 18.46 16.12 3.12
CA PHE A 25 19.63 16.32 4.01
C PHE A 25 19.32 16.14 5.49
N ASN A 26 18.18 15.55 5.83
CA ASN A 26 17.79 15.20 7.20
C ASN A 26 17.62 16.40 8.15
N CYS A 27 17.13 17.55 7.69
CA CYS A 27 16.95 18.77 8.50
C CYS A 27 15.95 18.61 9.67
N GLY A 28 14.96 17.72 9.55
CA GLY A 28 14.01 17.45 10.62
C GLY A 28 12.71 18.26 10.57
N VAL A 29 12.52 19.19 9.62
CA VAL A 29 11.29 19.96 9.47
C VAL A 29 10.06 19.04 9.37
N CYS A 30 10.14 17.99 8.55
CA CYS A 30 9.07 16.99 8.42
C CYS A 30 8.73 16.26 9.74
N THR A 31 9.71 16.10 10.62
CA THR A 31 9.49 15.53 11.97
C THR A 31 8.80 16.52 12.90
N ALA A 32 9.21 17.80 12.84
CA ALA A 32 8.67 18.83 13.72
C ALA A 32 7.18 19.12 13.48
N ILE A 33 6.71 18.97 12.23
CA ILE A 33 5.33 19.24 11.86
C ILE A 33 4.42 18.00 11.88
N CYS A 34 4.98 16.80 11.95
CA CYS A 34 4.21 15.57 11.88
C CYS A 34 3.56 15.24 13.22
N PRO A 35 2.23 15.13 13.30
CA PRO A 35 1.55 14.79 14.55
C PRO A 35 1.87 13.37 15.06
N LEU A 36 2.43 12.51 14.19
CA LEU A 36 2.88 11.16 14.57
C LEU A 36 4.31 11.14 15.15
N SER A 37 4.96 12.29 15.30
CA SER A 37 6.32 12.41 15.85
C SER A 37 6.36 12.65 17.36
N GLU A 38 5.26 12.41 18.05
CA GLU A 38 5.19 12.48 19.50
C GLU A 38 6.11 11.44 20.15
N ASP A 39 6.50 11.66 21.40
CA ASP A 39 7.34 10.75 22.21
C ASP A 39 8.75 10.42 21.67
N GLY A 40 9.37 11.34 20.91
CA GLY A 40 10.74 11.18 20.45
C GLY A 40 10.90 10.28 19.21
N ALA A 41 9.80 9.84 18.62
CA ALA A 41 9.82 9.16 17.32
C ALA A 41 10.22 10.16 16.23
N SER A 42 11.41 10.03 15.65
CA SER A 42 11.91 10.91 14.58
C SER A 42 11.24 10.62 13.22
N PHE A 43 9.92 10.42 13.22
CA PHE A 43 9.12 10.16 12.03
C PHE A 43 8.71 11.48 11.34
N PRO A 44 8.67 11.60 9.99
CA PRO A 44 9.05 10.59 8.99
C PRO A 44 10.55 10.59 8.63
N ARG A 45 11.35 11.52 9.17
CA ARG A 45 12.79 11.68 8.89
C ARG A 45 13.57 10.37 9.04
N ARG A 46 13.27 9.60 10.10
CA ARG A 46 13.93 8.32 10.38
C ARG A 46 13.75 7.31 9.25
N MET A 47 12.55 7.24 8.64
CA MET A 47 12.27 6.35 7.53
C MET A 47 13.08 6.73 6.29
N SER A 48 13.14 8.01 5.96
CA SER A 48 13.97 8.53 4.88
C SER A 48 15.46 8.19 5.11
N ARG A 49 15.92 8.31 6.35
CA ARG A 49 17.30 7.97 6.69
C ARG A 49 17.60 6.48 6.56
N TYR A 50 16.67 5.61 6.93
CA TYR A 50 16.84 4.17 6.72
C TYR A 50 16.96 3.81 5.25
N ALA A 51 16.18 4.44 4.37
CA ALA A 51 16.27 4.24 2.93
C ALA A 51 17.61 4.72 2.37
N GLN A 52 18.08 5.92 2.76
CA GLN A 52 19.37 6.46 2.32
C GLN A 52 20.56 5.59 2.75
N LEU A 53 20.49 4.97 3.93
CA LEU A 53 21.52 4.11 4.48
C LEU A 53 21.40 2.65 4.05
N GLY A 54 20.39 2.28 3.24
CA GLY A 54 20.16 0.89 2.83
C GLY A 54 19.76 -0.04 3.97
N LEU A 55 19.14 0.48 5.03
CA LEU A 55 18.75 -0.30 6.22
C LEU A 55 17.36 -0.92 6.02
N ARG A 56 17.26 -1.86 5.07
CA ARG A 56 16.03 -2.53 4.66
C ARG A 56 15.26 -3.11 5.84
N ASP A 57 15.93 -3.91 6.66
CA ASP A 57 15.28 -4.61 7.77
C ASP A 57 14.67 -3.63 8.78
N LYS A 58 15.36 -2.52 9.06
CA LYS A 58 14.86 -1.47 9.94
C LYS A 58 13.67 -0.73 9.34
N LEU A 59 13.69 -0.47 8.03
CA LEU A 59 12.59 0.17 7.33
C LEU A 59 11.33 -0.71 7.37
N LEU A 60 11.46 -1.99 7.04
CA LEU A 60 10.35 -2.94 7.00
C LEU A 60 9.78 -3.27 8.39
N ALA A 61 10.65 -3.34 9.41
CA ALA A 61 10.25 -3.62 10.79
C ALA A 61 9.62 -2.41 11.51
N SER A 62 9.60 -1.23 10.89
CA SER A 62 9.11 -0.01 11.53
C SER A 62 7.59 0.08 11.48
N PRO A 63 6.88 0.03 12.63
CA PRO A 63 5.42 0.15 12.68
C PRO A 63 4.94 1.53 12.20
N GLU A 64 5.75 2.56 12.35
CA GLU A 64 5.44 3.93 11.93
C GLU A 64 5.23 4.05 10.40
N LEU A 65 5.78 3.11 9.64
CA LEU A 65 5.53 3.02 8.20
C LEU A 65 4.03 2.90 7.89
N TRP A 66 3.28 2.20 8.74
CA TRP A 66 1.84 1.94 8.59
C TRP A 66 0.96 3.03 9.21
N SER A 67 1.49 3.77 10.18
CA SER A 67 0.75 4.83 10.89
C SER A 67 0.53 6.09 10.05
N CYS A 68 1.34 6.33 9.00
CA CYS A 68 1.24 7.51 8.16
C CYS A 68 -0.08 7.54 7.37
N TYR A 69 -0.91 8.56 7.54
CA TYR A 69 -2.17 8.74 6.83
C TYR A 69 -2.09 9.60 5.55
N GLY A 70 -0.88 10.06 5.16
CA GLY A 70 -0.64 10.68 3.86
C GLY A 70 -1.15 12.12 3.73
N CYS A 71 -1.11 12.93 4.79
CA CYS A 71 -1.56 14.33 4.76
C CYS A 71 -0.74 15.28 3.87
N SER A 72 0.45 14.87 3.44
CA SER A 72 1.40 15.63 2.60
C SER A 72 2.07 16.86 3.24
N GLU A 73 1.75 17.23 4.48
CA GLU A 73 2.35 18.36 5.20
C GLU A 73 3.90 18.33 5.20
N CYS A 74 4.46 17.12 5.35
CA CYS A 74 5.91 16.91 5.33
C CYS A 74 6.54 17.19 3.96
N THR A 75 5.79 17.06 2.87
CA THR A 75 6.21 17.38 1.51
C THR A 75 6.12 18.87 1.25
N ASP A 76 5.01 19.50 1.64
CA ASP A 76 4.76 20.93 1.42
C ASP A 76 5.77 21.80 2.20
N SER A 77 6.15 21.34 3.40
CA SER A 77 7.13 22.02 4.25
C SER A 77 8.60 21.64 3.97
N CYS A 78 8.86 20.77 2.99
CA CYS A 78 10.21 20.28 2.73
C CYS A 78 11.07 21.32 1.99
N PRO A 79 12.16 21.85 2.58
CA PRO A 79 12.97 22.90 1.95
C PRO A 79 13.73 22.39 0.72
N THR A 80 14.02 21.09 0.64
CA THR A 80 14.74 20.47 -0.50
C THR A 80 13.81 19.79 -1.49
N LYS A 81 12.49 19.82 -1.26
CA LYS A 81 11.49 19.14 -2.09
C LYS A 81 11.76 17.65 -2.30
N ALA A 82 12.28 16.99 -1.28
CA ALA A 82 12.57 15.55 -1.29
C ALA A 82 11.32 14.65 -1.24
N ASP A 83 10.13 15.23 -1.16
CA ASP A 83 8.81 14.59 -1.18
C ASP A 83 8.69 13.37 -0.24
N PRO A 84 8.74 13.59 1.09
CA PRO A 84 8.64 12.50 2.05
C PRO A 84 7.30 11.74 2.00
N ALA A 85 6.20 12.38 1.58
CA ALA A 85 4.89 11.74 1.50
C ALA A 85 4.86 10.67 0.40
N SER A 86 5.33 10.98 -0.82
CA SER A 86 5.44 10.01 -1.90
C SER A 86 6.41 8.87 -1.55
N PHE A 87 7.51 9.20 -0.87
CA PHE A 87 8.44 8.20 -0.35
C PHE A 87 7.74 7.23 0.61
N MET A 88 6.94 7.72 1.57
CA MET A 88 6.22 6.87 2.52
C MET A 88 5.21 5.96 1.82
N ALA A 89 4.51 6.46 0.80
CA ALA A 89 3.59 5.66 0.00
C ALA A 89 4.32 4.56 -0.79
N ALA A 90 5.48 4.88 -1.37
CA ALA A 90 6.32 3.92 -2.09
C ALA A 90 6.92 2.86 -1.14
N ALA A 91 7.39 3.27 0.04
CA ALA A 91 7.94 2.37 1.05
C ALA A 91 6.91 1.35 1.55
N ARG A 92 5.63 1.75 1.68
CA ARG A 92 4.54 0.80 2.00
C ARG A 92 4.29 -0.19 0.87
N ARG A 93 4.21 0.26 -0.39
CA ARG A 93 4.07 -0.64 -1.54
C ARG A 93 5.22 -1.65 -1.61
N TYR A 94 6.43 -1.18 -1.37
CA TYR A 94 7.62 -2.02 -1.27
C TYR A 94 7.53 -3.04 -0.13
N ALA A 95 7.07 -2.61 1.06
CA ALA A 95 6.90 -3.49 2.20
C ALA A 95 5.88 -4.61 1.91
N VAL A 96 4.70 -4.26 1.33
CA VAL A 96 3.70 -5.25 0.90
C VAL A 96 4.30 -6.24 -0.08
N ALA A 97 5.01 -5.75 -1.11
CA ALA A 97 5.66 -6.62 -2.10
C ALA A 97 6.78 -7.50 -1.51
N SER A 98 7.45 -7.03 -0.44
CA SER A 98 8.50 -7.78 0.24
C SER A 98 7.96 -8.94 1.10
N TYR A 99 6.74 -8.82 1.61
CA TYR A 99 6.06 -9.86 2.37
C TYR A 99 5.26 -10.83 1.48
N ASP A 100 4.96 -10.43 0.25
CA ASP A 100 4.18 -11.23 -0.68
C ASP A 100 5.01 -12.37 -1.29
N ARG A 101 4.67 -13.60 -0.95
CA ARG A 101 5.29 -14.82 -1.49
C ARG A 101 4.92 -15.08 -2.96
N THR A 102 3.80 -14.55 -3.43
CA THR A 102 3.29 -14.79 -4.79
C THR A 102 3.92 -13.88 -5.84
N HIS A 103 4.66 -12.85 -5.43
CA HIS A 103 5.16 -11.77 -6.28
C HIS A 103 4.08 -10.98 -7.02
N LEU A 104 2.80 -11.23 -6.73
CA LEU A 104 1.68 -10.54 -7.37
C LEU A 104 1.67 -9.05 -7.02
N ALA A 105 1.87 -8.72 -5.75
CA ALA A 105 1.94 -7.33 -5.29
C ALA A 105 3.08 -6.56 -5.96
N TYR A 106 4.23 -7.22 -6.19
CA TYR A 106 5.34 -6.63 -6.93
C TYR A 106 4.95 -6.29 -8.39
N LEU A 107 4.33 -7.23 -9.11
CA LEU A 107 3.90 -7.04 -10.48
C LEU A 107 2.83 -5.94 -10.61
N LEU A 108 1.85 -5.93 -9.71
CA LEU A 108 0.80 -4.92 -9.66
C LEU A 108 1.35 -3.51 -9.36
N ALA A 109 2.35 -3.41 -8.50
CA ALA A 109 2.93 -2.12 -8.11
C ALA A 109 3.92 -1.55 -9.13
N THR A 110 4.62 -2.41 -9.89
CA THR A 110 5.72 -1.98 -10.78
C THR A 110 5.33 -1.95 -12.26
N SER A 111 4.35 -2.73 -12.70
CA SER A 111 3.92 -2.81 -14.09
C SER A 111 2.49 -2.27 -14.27
N ARG A 112 2.37 -1.07 -14.86
CA ARG A 112 1.06 -0.46 -15.15
C ARG A 112 0.22 -1.30 -16.12
N LEU A 113 0.89 -1.91 -17.13
CA LEU A 113 0.20 -2.76 -18.11
C LEU A 113 -0.37 -4.01 -17.42
N PHE A 114 0.44 -4.69 -16.61
CA PHE A 114 -0.02 -5.85 -15.86
C PHE A 114 -1.18 -5.49 -14.92
N ALA A 115 -1.06 -4.39 -14.17
CA ALA A 115 -2.11 -3.93 -13.26
C ALA A 115 -3.41 -3.62 -14.01
N SER A 116 -3.36 -2.92 -15.16
CA SER A 116 -4.56 -2.60 -15.94
C SER A 116 -5.22 -3.85 -16.52
N VAL A 117 -4.46 -4.77 -17.09
CA VAL A 117 -4.97 -6.05 -17.61
C VAL A 117 -5.59 -6.89 -16.49
N PHE A 118 -4.92 -6.96 -15.35
CA PHE A 118 -5.43 -7.71 -14.18
C PHE A 118 -6.75 -7.12 -13.67
N ILE A 119 -6.85 -5.79 -13.55
CA ILE A 119 -8.08 -5.10 -13.10
C ILE A 119 -9.21 -5.34 -14.11
N VAL A 120 -8.96 -5.20 -15.42
CA VAL A 120 -9.96 -5.43 -16.45
C VAL A 120 -10.44 -6.89 -16.44
N ALA A 121 -9.52 -7.85 -16.32
CA ALA A 121 -9.86 -9.26 -16.21
C ALA A 121 -10.70 -9.56 -14.96
N LEU A 122 -10.33 -8.98 -13.81
CA LEU A 122 -11.07 -9.14 -12.56
C LEU A 122 -12.48 -8.55 -12.65
N VAL A 123 -12.62 -7.34 -13.20
CA VAL A 123 -13.91 -6.68 -13.40
C VAL A 123 -14.77 -7.48 -14.38
N GLY A 124 -14.20 -7.99 -15.48
CA GLY A 124 -14.88 -8.85 -16.44
C GLY A 124 -15.37 -10.15 -15.80
N LEU A 125 -14.55 -10.79 -14.99
CA LEU A 125 -14.91 -12.00 -14.25
C LEU A 125 -16.04 -11.72 -13.26
N LEU A 126 -15.97 -10.63 -12.51
CA LEU A 126 -17.02 -10.24 -11.58
C LEU A 126 -18.33 -9.91 -12.30
N ALA A 127 -18.27 -9.22 -13.45
CA ALA A 127 -19.43 -8.91 -14.26
C ALA A 127 -20.08 -10.19 -14.83
N ALA A 128 -19.28 -11.12 -15.34
CA ALA A 128 -19.76 -12.41 -15.83
C ALA A 128 -20.38 -13.24 -14.70
N PHE A 129 -19.74 -13.24 -13.53
CA PHE A 129 -20.29 -13.90 -12.34
C PHE A 129 -21.62 -13.28 -11.91
N MET A 130 -21.68 -11.95 -11.81
CA MET A 130 -22.92 -11.23 -11.48
C MET A 130 -24.03 -11.51 -12.51
N TYR A 131 -23.69 -11.54 -13.81
CA TYR A 131 -24.63 -11.90 -14.85
C TYR A 131 -25.16 -13.34 -14.72
N SER A 132 -24.31 -14.30 -14.34
CA SER A 132 -24.71 -15.71 -14.17
C SER A 132 -25.59 -15.94 -12.94
N VAL A 133 -25.42 -15.11 -11.89
CA VAL A 133 -26.19 -15.21 -10.63
C VAL A 133 -27.41 -14.31 -10.63
N HIS A 134 -27.46 -13.34 -11.56
CA HIS A 134 -28.55 -12.37 -11.66
C HIS A 134 -29.90 -13.05 -11.88
N ARG A 135 -30.87 -12.79 -10.99
CA ARG A 135 -32.27 -13.10 -11.21
C ARG A 135 -32.98 -11.84 -11.76
N PRO A 136 -33.87 -11.96 -12.75
CA PRO A 136 -34.63 -10.83 -13.23
C PRO A 136 -35.48 -10.27 -12.07
N VAL A 137 -35.21 -9.03 -11.69
CA VAL A 137 -35.98 -8.32 -10.67
C VAL A 137 -37.11 -7.61 -11.36
N ASP A 138 -38.37 -7.95 -11.03
CA ASP A 138 -39.51 -7.17 -11.42
C ASP A 138 -39.43 -5.78 -10.77
N GLY A 139 -39.38 -4.71 -11.59
CA GLY A 139 -38.96 -3.37 -11.26
C GLY A 139 -39.81 -2.58 -10.23
N SER A 140 -40.42 -3.25 -9.26
CA SER A 140 -41.30 -2.62 -8.28
C SER A 140 -40.69 -2.42 -6.89
N THR A 141 -39.51 -3.03 -6.58
CA THR A 141 -38.84 -2.86 -5.30
C THR A 141 -37.32 -2.86 -5.46
N LEU A 142 -36.66 -1.80 -4.97
CA LEU A 142 -35.19 -1.73 -4.83
C LEU A 142 -34.73 -2.64 -3.67
N ALA A 143 -35.02 -3.93 -3.72
CA ALA A 143 -34.53 -4.89 -2.74
C ALA A 143 -33.16 -5.38 -3.18
N PHE A 144 -32.11 -4.73 -2.66
CA PHE A 144 -30.70 -5.08 -2.91
C PHE A 144 -30.40 -6.57 -2.63
N PHE A 145 -31.14 -7.17 -1.72
CA PHE A 145 -31.01 -8.59 -1.34
C PHE A 145 -31.73 -9.58 -2.28
N GLU A 146 -32.61 -9.11 -3.16
CA GLU A 146 -33.21 -9.98 -4.20
C GLU A 146 -32.26 -10.19 -5.37
N PHE A 147 -31.28 -9.29 -5.54
CA PHE A 147 -30.29 -9.34 -6.61
C PHE A 147 -29.26 -10.47 -6.41
N VAL A 148 -28.86 -10.72 -5.15
CA VAL A 148 -27.94 -11.80 -4.79
C VAL A 148 -28.67 -12.74 -3.81
N PRO A 149 -28.82 -14.04 -4.12
CA PRO A 149 -29.48 -14.98 -3.22
C PRO A 149 -28.78 -15.03 -1.86
N SER A 150 -29.54 -14.90 -0.77
CA SER A 150 -29.01 -14.96 0.61
C SER A 150 -28.22 -16.23 0.89
N ASP A 151 -28.63 -17.36 0.33
CA ASP A 151 -27.97 -18.65 0.47
C ASP A 151 -26.56 -18.64 -0.12
N PHE A 152 -26.38 -17.92 -1.23
CA PHE A 152 -25.06 -17.75 -1.85
C PHE A 152 -24.10 -16.95 -0.95
N VAL A 153 -24.57 -15.82 -0.40
CA VAL A 153 -23.79 -14.98 0.51
C VAL A 153 -23.41 -15.75 1.77
N HIS A 154 -24.37 -16.51 2.32
CA HIS A 154 -24.14 -17.33 3.51
C HIS A 154 -23.10 -18.42 3.24
N ASN A 155 -23.27 -19.20 2.17
CA ASN A 155 -22.35 -20.31 1.84
C ASN A 155 -20.95 -19.79 1.49
N LEU A 156 -20.84 -18.66 0.80
CA LEU A 156 -19.56 -18.01 0.52
C LEU A 156 -18.87 -17.57 1.82
N GLY A 157 -19.63 -16.97 2.74
CA GLY A 157 -19.12 -16.56 4.05
C GLY A 157 -18.60 -17.73 4.87
N VAL A 158 -19.34 -18.82 4.91
CA VAL A 158 -18.93 -20.07 5.61
C VAL A 158 -17.68 -20.66 4.96
N ALA A 159 -17.59 -20.69 3.62
CA ALA A 159 -16.41 -21.21 2.92
C ALA A 159 -15.17 -20.37 3.20
N VAL A 160 -15.29 -19.02 3.17
CA VAL A 160 -14.19 -18.12 3.50
C VAL A 160 -13.73 -18.32 4.95
N MET A 161 -14.65 -18.42 5.90
CA MET A 161 -14.30 -18.67 7.30
C MET A 161 -13.60 -20.03 7.50
N ALA A 162 -14.02 -21.06 6.79
CA ALA A 162 -13.38 -22.39 6.85
C ALA A 162 -11.97 -22.40 6.26
N ILE A 163 -11.67 -21.53 5.30
CA ILE A 163 -10.33 -21.41 4.69
C ILE A 163 -9.37 -20.56 5.55
N MET A 164 -9.92 -19.58 6.28
CA MET A 164 -9.13 -18.64 7.07
C MET A 164 -8.92 -19.08 8.53
N GLY A 165 -9.70 -20.02 9.05
CA GLY A 165 -9.57 -20.62 10.40
C GLY A 165 -8.70 -21.84 10.41
#